data_0e6df26c9e6a691c1f6cac33f023c2b9
#
_entry.id   0e6df26c9e6a691c1f6cac33f023c2b9
#
_cell.length_a   1.000
_cell.length_b   1.000
_cell.length_c   1.000
_cell.angle_alpha   90.00
_cell.angle_beta   90.00
_cell.angle_gamma   90.00
#
_symmetry.space_group_name_H-M   'P 1'
#
loop_
_entity.id
_entity.type
_entity.pdbx_description
1 polymer ?
#
loop_
_entity_poly.entity_id
_entity_poly.type
_entity_poly.pdbx_seq_one_letter_code
_entity_poly.pdbx_strand_id
1 'polypeptide(L)'
;VMTAQCQVIIGNQVVEVYNALSPMVHTANSPAPMPGNGQKRRAGDVLLDFIVGVFQPLVPAIAGGGILKSVLLLLSMIGLIAKDSTAYTIFNTLADAPFYFLPLLVADAAAVKLQCSRFLALSTVGSLLLPNMITLIGGETRLFGLPLTNVNYAYQVFPALLCVLFLALVEKYVTKWSPKVIRIFF
;
A
#
# COMPACT_ATOMS: atom_id res chain seq x y z
N VAL A 1 12.25 -1.15 37.17
CA VAL A 1 12.53 -2.55 36.77
C VAL A 1 13.42 -2.46 35.55
N MET A 2 14.71 -2.77 35.72
CA MET A 2 15.69 -2.81 34.63
C MET A 2 15.39 -4.01 33.74
N THR A 3 15.03 -3.78 32.50
CA THR A 3 14.97 -4.81 31.46
C THR A 3 16.42 -5.11 31.03
N ALA A 4 16.94 -6.26 31.45
CA ALA A 4 18.23 -6.73 30.99
C ALA A 4 18.09 -7.15 29.52
N GLN A 5 18.69 -6.38 28.63
CA GLN A 5 18.85 -6.75 27.23
C GLN A 5 20.07 -7.69 27.13
N CYS A 6 19.86 -8.92 26.71
CA CYS A 6 20.90 -9.87 26.42
C CYS A 6 21.18 -9.87 24.91
N GLN A 7 22.35 -9.37 24.51
CA GLN A 7 22.80 -9.36 23.13
C GLN A 7 23.76 -10.53 22.90
N VAL A 8 23.34 -11.50 22.06
CA VAL A 8 24.17 -12.65 21.70
C VAL A 8 24.67 -12.45 20.28
N ILE A 9 25.99 -12.28 20.13
CA ILE A 9 26.63 -12.18 18.81
C ILE A 9 26.91 -13.59 18.31
N ILE A 10 26.18 -14.00 17.29
CA ILE A 10 26.28 -15.32 16.67
C ILE A 10 26.81 -15.15 15.25
N GLY A 11 27.87 -15.87 14.90
CA GLY A 11 28.45 -15.90 13.56
C GLY A 11 27.49 -16.53 12.52
N ASN A 12 28.00 -17.28 11.56
CA ASN A 12 27.22 -17.80 10.41
C ASN A 12 26.10 -18.81 10.75
N GLN A 13 25.90 -19.20 12.01
CA GLN A 13 24.88 -20.19 12.43
C GLN A 13 23.62 -19.56 13.04
N VAL A 14 23.31 -18.33 12.66
CA VAL A 14 22.16 -17.57 13.17
C VAL A 14 20.83 -18.33 13.01
N VAL A 15 20.64 -19.02 11.89
CA VAL A 15 19.38 -19.73 11.58
C VAL A 15 19.17 -20.95 12.51
N GLU A 16 20.21 -21.71 12.81
CA GLU A 16 20.10 -22.89 13.67
C GLU A 16 19.81 -22.49 15.13
N VAL A 17 20.51 -21.45 15.61
CA VAL A 17 20.28 -20.92 16.95
C VAL A 17 18.92 -20.25 17.08
N TYR A 18 18.46 -19.55 16.05
CA TYR A 18 17.11 -19.00 16.01
C TYR A 18 16.04 -20.09 16.11
N ASN A 19 16.19 -21.18 15.35
CA ASN A 19 15.25 -22.31 15.38
C ASN A 19 15.26 -23.06 16.72
N ALA A 20 16.42 -23.13 17.38
CA ALA A 20 16.55 -23.77 18.70
C ALA A 20 15.98 -22.89 19.83
N LEU A 21 16.13 -21.57 19.75
CA LEU A 21 15.64 -20.61 20.76
C LEU A 21 14.18 -20.19 20.53
N SER A 22 13.69 -20.28 19.32
CA SER A 22 12.32 -19.88 18.95
C SER A 22 11.25 -20.53 19.85
N PRO A 23 11.28 -21.85 20.16
CA PRO A 23 10.30 -22.45 21.07
C PRO A 23 10.44 -22.00 22.53
N MET A 24 11.62 -21.53 22.95
CA MET A 24 11.86 -21.06 24.32
C MET A 24 11.53 -19.58 24.51
N VAL A 25 11.67 -18.76 23.47
CA VAL A 25 11.42 -17.30 23.51
C VAL A 25 9.93 -16.99 23.36
N HIS A 26 9.16 -17.88 22.77
CA HIS A 26 7.70 -17.72 22.68
C HIS A 26 6.98 -17.70 24.04
N THR A 27 7.69 -18.02 25.14
CA THR A 27 7.12 -17.95 26.49
C THR A 27 7.43 -16.66 27.26
N ALA A 28 8.30 -15.77 26.77
CA ALA A 28 8.80 -14.72 27.66
C ALA A 28 8.57 -13.25 27.26
N ASN A 29 8.48 -12.84 26.01
CA ASN A 29 8.25 -11.38 25.67
C ASN A 29 8.17 -11.15 24.17
N SER A 30 7.17 -11.68 23.51
CA SER A 30 6.53 -10.95 22.43
C SER A 30 5.51 -10.00 23.09
N PRO A 31 5.28 -8.78 22.57
CA PRO A 31 3.95 -8.25 22.66
C PRO A 31 3.12 -9.30 21.92
N ALA A 32 2.47 -10.17 22.71
CA ALA A 32 1.64 -11.23 22.22
C ALA A 32 0.77 -10.64 21.10
N PRO A 33 0.64 -11.29 19.95
CA PRO A 33 -0.62 -11.21 19.27
C PRO A 33 -1.58 -11.61 20.38
N MET A 34 -2.40 -10.64 20.85
CA MET A 34 -3.34 -10.85 21.94
C MET A 34 -3.98 -12.20 21.68
N PRO A 35 -3.94 -13.14 22.65
CA PRO A 35 -4.53 -14.45 22.45
C PRO A 35 -5.94 -14.15 22.01
N GLY A 36 -6.26 -14.60 20.82
CA GLY A 36 -7.61 -14.52 20.30
C GLY A 36 -8.47 -15.23 21.33
N ASN A 37 -8.97 -14.45 22.28
CA ASN A 37 -10.14 -14.82 23.03
C ASN A 37 -11.14 -15.17 21.93
N GLY A 38 -11.78 -16.32 21.98
CA GLY A 38 -12.77 -16.81 21.00
C GLY A 38 -14.00 -15.93 20.83
N GLN A 39 -13.86 -14.62 21.08
CA GLN A 39 -14.76 -13.57 20.69
C GLN A 39 -14.71 -13.46 19.16
N LYS A 40 -15.83 -13.70 18.52
CA LYS A 40 -16.08 -13.35 17.11
C LYS A 40 -15.43 -11.99 16.88
N ARG A 41 -14.32 -11.97 16.12
CA ARG A 41 -13.65 -10.71 15.72
C ARG A 41 -14.75 -9.82 15.17
N ARG A 42 -14.96 -8.67 15.79
CA ARG A 42 -15.96 -7.70 15.32
C ARG A 42 -15.55 -7.31 13.90
N ALA A 43 -16.52 -7.16 13.01
CA ALA A 43 -16.23 -6.77 11.62
C ALA A 43 -15.35 -5.50 11.53
N GLY A 44 -15.47 -4.62 12.53
CA GLY A 44 -14.62 -3.44 12.68
C GLY A 44 -13.14 -3.77 12.91
N ASP A 45 -12.83 -4.78 13.73
CA ASP A 45 -11.43 -5.16 14.03
C ASP A 45 -10.76 -5.75 12.78
N VAL A 46 -11.51 -6.52 11.98
CA VAL A 46 -11.02 -7.06 10.71
C VAL A 46 -10.77 -5.95 9.69
N LEU A 47 -11.66 -4.97 9.63
CA LEU A 47 -11.52 -3.81 8.74
C LEU A 47 -10.32 -2.95 9.15
N LEU A 48 -10.12 -2.68 10.44
CA LEU A 48 -8.98 -1.94 10.94
C LEU A 48 -7.66 -2.67 10.65
N ASP A 49 -7.59 -3.98 10.89
CA ASP A 49 -6.41 -4.80 10.59
C ASP A 49 -6.08 -4.80 9.09
N PHE A 50 -7.11 -4.81 8.25
CA PHE A 50 -6.96 -4.68 6.80
C PHE A 50 -6.40 -3.31 6.42
N ILE A 51 -7.00 -2.22 6.92
CA ILE A 51 -6.56 -0.85 6.64
C ILE A 51 -5.11 -0.66 7.09
N VAL A 52 -4.79 -1.00 8.34
CA VAL A 52 -3.43 -0.89 8.87
C VAL A 52 -2.45 -1.68 8.03
N GLY A 53 -2.79 -2.93 7.67
CA GLY A 53 -1.92 -3.79 6.86
C GLY A 53 -1.69 -3.27 5.44
N VAL A 54 -2.65 -2.51 4.87
CA VAL A 54 -2.48 -1.87 3.55
C VAL A 54 -1.61 -0.61 3.66
N PHE A 55 -1.78 0.20 4.70
CA PHE A 55 -1.07 1.48 4.82
C PHE A 55 0.35 1.34 5.39
N GLN A 56 0.60 0.35 6.23
CA GLN A 56 1.90 0.16 6.88
C GLN A 56 3.09 0.14 5.90
N PRO A 57 3.07 -0.60 4.77
CA PRO A 57 4.17 -0.60 3.81
C PRO A 57 4.32 0.72 3.03
N LEU A 58 3.29 1.59 3.01
CA LEU A 58 3.31 2.86 2.31
C LEU A 58 4.00 3.97 3.11
N VAL A 59 4.03 3.84 4.44
CA VAL A 59 4.56 4.87 5.35
C VAL A 59 5.97 5.34 4.97
N PRO A 60 6.96 4.47 4.66
CA PRO A 60 8.30 4.93 4.30
C PRO A 60 8.33 5.78 3.02
N ALA A 61 7.53 5.42 2.02
CA ALA A 61 7.46 6.15 0.76
C ALA A 61 6.84 7.55 0.93
N ILE A 62 5.74 7.63 1.68
CA ILE A 62 5.05 8.89 1.99
C ILE A 62 5.95 9.79 2.86
N ALA A 63 6.60 9.21 3.89
CA ALA A 63 7.52 9.93 4.76
C ALA A 63 8.72 10.47 3.98
N GLY A 64 9.30 9.67 3.08
CA GLY A 64 10.40 10.09 2.21
C GLY A 64 10.04 11.29 1.33
N GLY A 65 8.88 11.25 0.67
CA GLY A 65 8.36 12.37 -0.12
C GLY A 65 8.14 13.63 0.72
N GLY A 66 7.54 13.47 1.91
CA GLY A 66 7.31 14.57 2.86
C GLY A 66 8.60 15.22 3.37
N ILE A 67 9.60 14.40 3.71
CA ILE A 67 10.92 14.88 4.15
C ILE A 67 11.60 15.65 3.02
N LEU A 68 11.63 15.11 1.79
CA LEU A 68 12.23 15.79 0.64
C LEU A 68 11.55 17.14 0.39
N LYS A 69 10.23 17.20 0.47
CA LYS A 69 9.46 18.45 0.30
C LYS A 69 9.77 19.48 1.38
N SER A 70 9.91 19.03 2.63
CA SER A 70 10.29 19.89 3.76
C SER A 70 11.69 20.46 3.60
N VAL A 71 12.67 19.64 3.19
CA VAL A 71 14.03 20.08 2.91
C VAL A 71 14.08 21.11 1.78
N LEU A 72 13.34 20.86 0.69
CA LEU A 72 13.25 21.82 -0.43
C LEU A 72 12.68 23.18 0.01
N LEU A 73 11.64 23.14 0.84
CA LEU A 73 11.03 24.35 1.37
C LEU A 73 12.05 25.14 2.23
N LEU A 74 12.78 24.47 3.10
CA LEU A 74 13.82 25.09 3.93
C LEU A 74 14.94 25.71 3.07
N LEU A 75 15.44 24.98 2.06
CA LEU A 75 16.46 25.47 1.13
C LEU A 75 15.98 26.71 0.35
N SER A 76 14.71 26.74 0.00
CA SER A 76 14.10 27.89 -0.65
C SER A 76 13.96 29.11 0.28
N MET A 77 13.65 28.87 1.57
CA MET A 77 13.53 29.94 2.56
C MET A 77 14.88 30.60 2.89
N ILE A 78 15.97 29.82 2.90
CA ILE A 78 17.33 30.29 3.13
C ILE A 78 17.89 31.01 1.88
N GLY A 79 17.19 30.92 0.74
CA GLY A 79 17.63 31.56 -0.52
C GLY A 79 18.67 30.75 -1.31
N LEU A 80 18.96 29.49 -0.90
CA LEU A 80 19.90 28.62 -1.62
C LEU A 80 19.33 28.11 -2.95
N ILE A 81 18.02 27.92 -3.02
CA ILE A 81 17.31 27.49 -4.24
C ILE A 81 16.13 28.42 -4.46
N ALA A 82 16.09 29.09 -5.61
CA ALA A 82 14.95 29.91 -5.98
C ALA A 82 13.75 29.01 -6.32
N LYS A 83 12.55 29.39 -5.87
CA LYS A 83 11.30 28.62 -6.15
C LYS A 83 11.01 28.48 -7.64
N ASP A 84 11.45 29.45 -8.45
CA ASP A 84 11.29 29.47 -9.90
C ASP A 84 12.39 28.70 -10.64
N SER A 85 13.35 28.12 -9.91
CA SER A 85 14.43 27.37 -10.54
C SER A 85 13.95 26.01 -11.04
N THR A 86 14.52 25.57 -12.16
CA THR A 86 14.26 24.23 -12.74
C THR A 86 14.60 23.12 -11.73
N ALA A 87 15.68 23.31 -10.96
CA ALA A 87 16.07 22.35 -9.92
C ALA A 87 14.97 22.20 -8.86
N TYR A 88 14.41 23.31 -8.35
CA TYR A 88 13.30 23.26 -7.39
C TYR A 88 12.10 22.49 -7.96
N THR A 89 11.72 22.80 -9.20
CA THR A 89 10.58 22.15 -9.87
C THR A 89 10.79 20.65 -10.01
N ILE A 90 11.98 20.20 -10.43
CA ILE A 90 12.31 18.78 -10.57
C ILE A 90 12.22 18.07 -9.22
N PHE A 91 12.88 18.58 -8.20
CA PHE A 91 12.87 17.94 -6.88
C PHE A 91 11.50 17.99 -6.21
N ASN A 92 10.74 19.07 -6.41
CA ASN A 92 9.36 19.14 -5.91
C ASN A 92 8.45 18.11 -6.59
N THR A 93 8.58 17.92 -7.89
CA THR A 93 7.85 16.88 -8.63
C THR A 93 8.23 15.48 -8.15
N LEU A 94 9.53 15.24 -7.89
CA LEU A 94 10.01 13.99 -7.33
C LEU A 94 9.42 13.73 -5.92
N ALA A 95 9.35 14.77 -5.09
CA ALA A 95 8.76 14.69 -3.75
C ALA A 95 7.24 14.43 -3.80
N ASP A 96 6.55 14.90 -4.83
CA ASP A 96 5.12 14.68 -5.04
C ASP A 96 4.80 13.30 -5.63
N ALA A 97 5.75 12.60 -6.23
CA ALA A 97 5.54 11.31 -6.88
C ALA A 97 4.89 10.24 -5.99
N PRO A 98 5.31 10.01 -4.73
CA PRO A 98 4.65 9.03 -3.86
C PRO A 98 3.18 9.35 -3.59
N PHE A 99 2.84 10.62 -3.53
CA PHE A 99 1.45 11.07 -3.31
C PHE A 99 0.61 10.93 -4.57
N TYR A 100 1.16 11.24 -5.73
CA TYR A 100 0.49 11.10 -7.01
C TYR A 100 0.17 9.63 -7.31
N PHE A 101 1.15 8.75 -7.09
CA PHE A 101 1.01 7.31 -7.31
C PHE A 101 0.43 6.56 -6.11
N LEU A 102 -0.07 7.26 -5.11
CA LEU A 102 -0.68 6.67 -3.93
C LEU A 102 -1.73 5.59 -4.25
N PRO A 103 -2.64 5.77 -5.23
CA PRO A 103 -3.58 4.74 -5.64
C PRO A 103 -2.92 3.43 -6.08
N LEU A 104 -1.80 3.51 -6.81
CA LEU A 104 -1.05 2.32 -7.25
C LEU A 104 -0.37 1.61 -6.10
N LEU A 105 0.25 2.38 -5.18
CA LEU A 105 0.88 1.82 -3.99
C LEU A 105 -0.14 1.12 -3.09
N VAL A 106 -1.31 1.72 -2.92
CA VAL A 106 -2.42 1.11 -2.18
C VAL A 106 -2.93 -0.14 -2.88
N ALA A 107 -3.02 -0.12 -4.21
CA ALA A 107 -3.46 -1.28 -4.99
C ALA A 107 -2.52 -2.47 -4.81
N ASP A 108 -1.21 -2.25 -4.83
CA ASP A 108 -0.22 -3.29 -4.59
C ASP A 108 -0.32 -3.87 -3.18
N ALA A 109 -0.34 -3.02 -2.17
CA ALA A 109 -0.45 -3.44 -0.76
C ALA A 109 -1.77 -4.16 -0.47
N ALA A 110 -2.89 -3.68 -1.03
CA ALA A 110 -4.20 -4.30 -0.89
C ALA A 110 -4.25 -5.66 -1.60
N ALA A 111 -3.65 -5.79 -2.79
CA ALA A 111 -3.57 -7.05 -3.51
C ALA A 111 -2.80 -8.12 -2.71
N VAL A 112 -1.70 -7.75 -2.09
CA VAL A 112 -0.94 -8.65 -1.19
C VAL A 112 -1.80 -9.09 0.00
N LYS A 113 -2.52 -8.16 0.64
CA LYS A 113 -3.37 -8.46 1.79
C LYS A 113 -4.58 -9.33 1.43
N LEU A 114 -5.16 -9.12 0.23
CA LEU A 114 -6.31 -9.88 -0.30
C LEU A 114 -5.90 -11.17 -1.02
N GLN A 115 -4.59 -11.41 -1.17
CA GLN A 115 -4.03 -12.58 -1.88
C GLN A 115 -4.56 -12.72 -3.32
N CYS A 116 -4.71 -11.59 -4.02
CA CYS A 116 -5.06 -11.53 -5.43
C CYS A 116 -3.86 -11.13 -6.30
N SER A 117 -4.00 -11.21 -7.62
CA SER A 117 -2.93 -10.88 -8.56
C SER A 117 -2.53 -9.40 -8.48
N ARG A 118 -1.29 -9.13 -8.04
CA ARG A 118 -0.73 -7.78 -7.92
C ARG A 118 -0.69 -7.05 -9.27
N PHE A 119 -0.31 -7.76 -10.33
CA PHE A 119 -0.21 -7.15 -11.66
C PHE A 119 -1.58 -6.75 -12.21
N LEU A 120 -2.61 -7.56 -11.98
CA LEU A 120 -3.98 -7.22 -12.35
C LEU A 120 -4.48 -6.01 -11.55
N ALA A 121 -4.20 -5.97 -10.25
CA ALA A 121 -4.59 -4.84 -9.41
C ALA A 121 -3.92 -3.54 -9.86
N LEU A 122 -2.61 -3.56 -10.10
CA LEU A 122 -1.87 -2.41 -10.62
C LEU A 122 -2.37 -1.96 -12.00
N SER A 123 -2.64 -2.91 -12.91
CA SER A 123 -3.16 -2.58 -14.25
C SER A 123 -4.55 -1.97 -14.19
N THR A 124 -5.43 -2.51 -13.34
CA THR A 124 -6.81 -2.03 -13.20
C THR A 124 -6.84 -0.63 -12.58
N VAL A 125 -6.10 -0.41 -11.48
CA VAL A 125 -6.04 0.92 -10.84
C VAL A 125 -5.23 1.88 -11.70
N GLY A 126 -4.16 1.41 -12.38
CA GLY A 126 -3.37 2.21 -13.30
C GLY A 126 -4.18 2.77 -14.46
N SER A 127 -5.19 2.05 -14.94
CA SER A 127 -6.06 2.54 -16.00
C SER A 127 -6.84 3.79 -15.60
N LEU A 128 -7.15 3.98 -14.32
CA LEU A 128 -7.84 5.17 -13.80
C LEU A 128 -6.94 6.41 -13.81
N LEU A 129 -5.61 6.22 -13.84
CA LEU A 129 -4.61 7.31 -13.86
C LEU A 129 -4.19 7.69 -15.28
N LEU A 130 -4.66 6.98 -16.30
CA LEU A 130 -4.34 7.33 -17.68
C LEU A 130 -4.91 8.70 -18.05
N PRO A 131 -4.12 9.57 -18.73
CA PRO A 131 -4.58 10.90 -19.15
C PRO A 131 -5.89 10.86 -19.94
N ASN A 132 -6.03 9.87 -20.83
CA ASN A 132 -7.25 9.68 -21.62
C ASN A 132 -8.47 9.35 -20.74
N MET A 133 -8.27 8.56 -19.68
CA MET A 133 -9.35 8.25 -18.73
C MET A 133 -9.75 9.50 -17.93
N ILE A 134 -8.76 10.28 -17.49
CA ILE A 134 -9.00 11.54 -16.76
C ILE A 134 -9.80 12.51 -17.62
N THR A 135 -9.47 12.65 -18.91
CA THR A 135 -10.20 13.52 -19.83
C THR A 135 -11.62 13.02 -20.13
N LEU A 136 -11.80 11.70 -20.26
CA LEU A 136 -13.13 11.08 -20.45
C LEU A 136 -14.04 11.30 -19.24
N ILE A 137 -13.50 11.13 -18.03
CA ILE A 137 -14.26 11.34 -16.78
C ILE A 137 -14.52 12.83 -16.52
N GLY A 138 -13.61 13.71 -17.00
CA GLY A 138 -13.77 15.15 -16.91
C GLY A 138 -14.82 15.74 -17.84
N GLY A 139 -15.27 14.98 -18.85
CA GLY A 139 -16.34 15.36 -19.78
C GLY A 139 -17.73 14.95 -19.27
N GLU A 140 -18.79 15.39 -20.01
CA GLU A 140 -20.16 14.94 -19.77
C GLU A 140 -20.40 13.51 -20.32
N THR A 141 -19.53 12.58 -19.99
CA THR A 141 -19.58 11.21 -20.52
C THR A 141 -20.55 10.36 -19.69
N ARG A 142 -21.37 9.58 -20.39
CA ARG A 142 -22.30 8.62 -19.76
C ARG A 142 -21.84 7.20 -20.05
N LEU A 143 -21.66 6.42 -19.01
CA LEU A 143 -21.38 4.98 -19.12
C LEU A 143 -22.66 4.20 -18.80
N PHE A 144 -23.18 3.44 -19.76
CA PHE A 144 -24.44 2.69 -19.60
C PHE A 144 -25.64 3.54 -19.11
N GLY A 145 -25.69 4.83 -19.49
CA GLY A 145 -26.76 5.74 -19.06
C GLY A 145 -26.52 6.44 -17.72
N LEU A 146 -25.48 6.07 -16.97
CA LEU A 146 -25.08 6.72 -15.72
C LEU A 146 -24.11 7.87 -16.02
N PRO A 147 -24.33 9.07 -15.49
CA PRO A 147 -23.40 10.18 -15.66
C PRO A 147 -22.12 9.89 -14.88
N LEU A 148 -20.98 10.00 -15.55
CA LEU A 148 -19.69 9.95 -14.88
C LEU A 148 -19.41 11.34 -14.26
N THR A 149 -19.26 11.38 -12.94
CA THR A 149 -18.86 12.61 -12.24
C THR A 149 -17.37 12.88 -12.46
N ASN A 150 -17.03 14.14 -12.68
CA ASN A 150 -15.65 14.57 -12.81
C ASN A 150 -14.91 14.38 -11.47
N VAL A 151 -14.16 13.29 -11.36
CA VAL A 151 -13.36 12.94 -10.18
C VAL A 151 -11.94 12.67 -10.61
N ASN A 152 -11.00 13.39 -10.00
CA ASN A 152 -9.58 13.09 -10.17
C ASN A 152 -9.19 11.96 -9.22
N TYR A 153 -8.89 10.78 -9.76
CA TYR A 153 -8.52 9.60 -9.00
C TYR A 153 -7.06 9.61 -8.52
N ALA A 154 -6.20 10.51 -9.06
CA ALA A 154 -4.87 10.73 -8.51
C ALA A 154 -4.98 11.22 -7.05
N TYR A 155 -4.06 10.82 -6.21
CA TYR A 155 -4.07 11.13 -4.77
C TYR A 155 -5.20 10.48 -3.95
N GLN A 156 -6.10 9.71 -4.56
CA GLN A 156 -7.24 9.11 -3.86
C GLN A 156 -7.02 7.63 -3.58
N VAL A 157 -7.25 7.24 -2.33
CA VAL A 157 -7.05 5.88 -1.83
C VAL A 157 -8.31 5.02 -1.97
N PHE A 158 -9.47 5.59 -1.65
CA PHE A 158 -10.72 4.83 -1.58
C PHE A 158 -11.13 4.17 -2.90
N PRO A 159 -11.10 4.86 -4.06
CA PRO A 159 -11.43 4.23 -5.33
C PRO A 159 -10.50 3.07 -5.67
N ALA A 160 -9.19 3.23 -5.40
CA ALA A 160 -8.22 2.17 -5.62
C ALA A 160 -8.50 0.95 -4.75
N LEU A 161 -8.80 1.17 -3.47
CA LEU A 161 -9.13 0.10 -2.53
C LEU A 161 -10.39 -0.67 -2.95
N LEU A 162 -11.45 0.05 -3.36
CA LEU A 162 -12.68 -0.56 -3.86
C LEU A 162 -12.46 -1.34 -5.15
N CYS A 163 -11.65 -0.81 -6.09
CA CYS A 163 -11.29 -1.51 -7.31
C CYS A 163 -10.57 -2.83 -7.01
N VAL A 164 -9.60 -2.84 -6.09
CA VAL A 164 -8.87 -4.07 -5.75
C VAL A 164 -9.75 -5.05 -4.99
N LEU A 165 -10.64 -4.58 -4.12
CA LEU A 165 -11.61 -5.43 -3.43
C LEU A 165 -12.54 -6.12 -4.44
N PHE A 166 -13.06 -5.36 -5.41
CA PHE A 166 -13.89 -5.89 -6.47
C PHE A 166 -13.11 -6.88 -7.35
N LEU A 167 -11.86 -6.54 -7.70
CA LEU A 167 -10.98 -7.42 -8.46
C LEU A 167 -10.77 -8.76 -7.74
N ALA A 168 -10.48 -8.72 -6.43
CA ALA A 168 -10.27 -9.93 -5.62
C ALA A 168 -11.53 -10.83 -5.59
N LEU A 169 -12.72 -10.22 -5.55
CA LEU A 169 -13.97 -10.97 -5.66
C LEU A 169 -14.10 -11.62 -7.04
N VAL A 170 -13.90 -10.86 -8.12
CA VAL A 170 -13.97 -11.36 -9.50
C VAL A 170 -12.97 -12.49 -9.71
N GLU A 171 -11.72 -12.30 -9.32
CA GLU A 171 -10.64 -13.31 -9.43
C GLU A 171 -11.03 -14.61 -8.71
N LYS A 172 -11.57 -14.49 -7.50
CA LYS A 172 -12.05 -15.64 -6.72
C LYS A 172 -13.17 -16.40 -7.43
N TYR A 173 -14.12 -15.69 -8.05
CA TYR A 173 -15.21 -16.32 -8.81
C TYR A 173 -14.72 -16.95 -10.11
N VAL A 174 -13.88 -16.23 -10.86
CA VAL A 174 -13.28 -16.70 -12.12
C VAL A 174 -12.44 -17.96 -11.86
N THR A 175 -11.59 -17.94 -10.85
CA THR A 175 -10.75 -19.10 -10.48
C THR A 175 -11.60 -20.32 -10.09
N LYS A 176 -12.76 -20.10 -9.46
CA LYS A 176 -13.68 -21.18 -9.09
C LYS A 176 -14.37 -21.82 -10.31
N TRP A 177 -14.68 -21.03 -11.34
CA TRP A 177 -15.40 -21.47 -12.54
C TRP A 177 -14.47 -21.84 -13.69
N SER A 178 -13.20 -21.50 -13.61
CA SER A 178 -12.22 -21.72 -14.67
C SER A 178 -11.75 -23.18 -14.73
N PRO A 179 -11.73 -23.81 -15.91
CA PRO A 179 -11.17 -25.14 -16.10
C PRO A 179 -9.67 -25.16 -15.78
N LYS A 180 -9.17 -26.34 -15.37
CA LYS A 180 -7.78 -26.53 -14.87
C LYS A 180 -6.69 -25.97 -15.82
N VAL A 181 -6.94 -25.93 -17.13
CA VAL A 181 -6.01 -25.45 -18.15
C VAL A 181 -5.77 -23.93 -18.05
N ILE A 182 -6.79 -23.15 -17.71
CA ILE A 182 -6.72 -21.69 -17.62
C ILE A 182 -6.18 -21.27 -16.24
N ARG A 183 -6.31 -22.13 -15.23
CA ARG A 183 -5.87 -21.87 -13.86
C ARG A 183 -4.34 -21.73 -13.72
N ILE A 184 -3.57 -22.11 -14.73
CA ILE A 184 -2.11 -21.95 -14.76
C ILE A 184 -1.71 -20.48 -14.99
N PHE A 185 -2.59 -19.66 -15.54
CA PHE A 185 -2.35 -18.24 -15.84
C PHE A 185 -2.82 -17.28 -14.72
N PHE A 186 -3.50 -17.79 -13.72
CA PHE A 186 -3.95 -17.10 -12.52
C PHE A 186 -3.24 -17.66 -11.28
#